data_aa4873240ac0e95779b89fefebcd3b74
#
_entry.id   aa4873240ac0e95779b89fefebcd3b74
#
_cell.length_a   1.000
_cell.length_b   1.000
_cell.length_c   1.000
_cell.angle_alpha   90.00
_cell.angle_beta   90.00
_cell.angle_gamma   90.00
#
_symmetry.space_group_name_H-M   'P 1'
#
loop_
_entity.id
_entity.type
_entity.pdbx_description
1 polymer ?
#
loop_
_entity_poly.entity_id
_entity_poly.type
_entity_poly.pdbx_seq_one_letter_code
_entity_poly.pdbx_strand_id
1 'polypeptide(L)'
;MKKLLTVVVPTYQTERFIRNCLTSLLQSKWAERTEILVIDDGSFDQSGCIAEEYAKQYPQIVQVIHKENGGHGSTINVGVHLASGKYFRVVDSDDSVNPLAYEAYLKKLEQIDCDLVVTPFLCVQARGGEQILQEREVEGSNTLLKEVV
;
A
#
# COMPACT_ATOMS: atom_id res chain seq x y z
N MET A 1 17.28 6.74 8.62
CA MET A 1 16.66 5.65 9.44
C MET A 1 16.32 4.50 8.48
N LYS A 2 16.63 3.25 8.85
CA LYS A 2 16.29 2.09 8.01
C LYS A 2 14.77 1.93 7.96
N LYS A 3 14.21 1.80 6.75
CA LYS A 3 12.76 1.62 6.57
C LYS A 3 12.33 0.23 7.05
N LEU A 4 11.19 0.18 7.71
CA LEU A 4 10.60 -1.06 8.22
C LEU A 4 9.83 -1.81 7.13
N LEU A 5 9.05 -1.08 6.34
CA LEU A 5 8.18 -1.63 5.30
C LEU A 5 8.32 -0.82 4.01
N THR A 6 8.52 -1.49 2.89
CA THR A 6 8.28 -0.92 1.57
C THR A 6 6.88 -1.32 1.11
N VAL A 7 6.05 -0.33 0.82
CA VAL A 7 4.75 -0.51 0.16
C VAL A 7 4.89 -0.14 -1.29
N VAL A 8 4.69 -1.09 -2.18
CA VAL A 8 4.61 -0.84 -3.63
C VAL A 8 3.15 -0.60 -4.00
N VAL A 9 2.92 0.48 -4.71
CA VAL A 9 1.59 0.88 -5.18
C VAL A 9 1.58 0.84 -6.71
N PRO A 10 1.22 -0.31 -7.32
CA PRO A 10 0.99 -0.41 -8.75
C PRO A 10 -0.09 0.56 -9.19
N THR A 11 0.19 1.37 -10.21
CA THR A 11 -0.71 2.44 -10.63
C THR A 11 -0.87 2.45 -12.14
N TYR A 12 -2.12 2.32 -12.60
CA TYR A 12 -2.49 2.49 -14.00
C TYR A 12 -3.94 2.98 -14.13
N GLN A 13 -4.13 4.21 -14.56
CA GLN A 13 -5.44 4.84 -14.78
C GLN A 13 -6.38 4.76 -13.55
N THR A 14 -5.88 5.15 -12.38
CA THR A 14 -6.59 5.09 -11.10
C THR A 14 -6.79 6.48 -10.46
N GLU A 15 -6.90 7.54 -11.26
CA GLU A 15 -7.01 8.93 -10.77
C GLU A 15 -8.13 9.12 -9.73
N ARG A 16 -9.21 8.34 -9.80
CA ARG A 16 -10.35 8.40 -8.86
C ARG A 16 -10.03 7.83 -7.49
N PHE A 17 -9.04 6.95 -7.39
CA PHE A 17 -8.79 6.13 -6.21
C PHE A 17 -7.44 6.40 -5.54
N ILE A 18 -6.40 6.68 -6.34
CA ILE A 18 -5.01 6.79 -5.86
C ILE A 18 -4.85 7.79 -4.70
N ARG A 19 -5.60 8.89 -4.69
CA ARG A 19 -5.57 9.88 -3.61
C ARG A 19 -6.02 9.27 -2.28
N ASN A 20 -7.09 8.47 -2.29
CA ASN A 20 -7.55 7.76 -1.10
C ASN A 20 -6.56 6.70 -0.63
N CYS A 21 -5.98 5.94 -1.56
CA CYS A 21 -4.93 4.95 -1.28
C CYS A 21 -3.76 5.60 -0.53
N LEU A 22 -3.13 6.61 -1.13
CA LEU A 22 -1.94 7.27 -0.57
C LEU A 22 -2.25 7.98 0.75
N THR A 23 -3.39 8.66 0.86
CA THR A 23 -3.82 9.29 2.11
C THR A 23 -3.94 8.27 3.23
N SER A 24 -4.56 7.12 2.98
CA SER A 24 -4.75 6.08 3.98
C SER A 24 -3.43 5.51 4.53
N LEU A 25 -2.43 5.35 3.68
CA LEU A 25 -1.09 4.90 4.06
C LEU A 25 -0.31 5.96 4.86
N LEU A 26 -0.54 7.24 4.57
CA LEU A 26 0.21 8.36 5.17
C LEU A 26 -0.40 8.89 6.47
N GLN A 27 -1.64 8.55 6.80
CA GLN A 27 -2.31 8.99 8.05
C GLN A 27 -1.74 8.33 9.31
N SER A 28 -1.00 7.23 9.18
CA SER A 28 -0.35 6.59 10.33
C SER A 28 0.77 7.46 10.89
N LYS A 29 0.86 7.59 12.22
CA LYS A 29 2.00 8.21 12.90
C LYS A 29 3.33 7.49 12.65
N TRP A 30 3.27 6.26 12.14
CA TRP A 30 4.42 5.43 11.79
C TRP A 30 4.79 5.50 10.29
N ALA A 31 4.14 6.38 9.54
CA ALA A 31 4.39 6.52 8.10
C ALA A 31 5.87 6.79 7.78
N GLU A 32 6.60 7.52 8.63
CA GLU A 32 8.04 7.78 8.46
C GLU A 32 8.91 6.51 8.47
N ARG A 33 8.41 5.43 9.08
CA ARG A 33 9.08 4.12 9.10
C ARG A 33 8.86 3.34 7.80
N THR A 34 8.03 3.85 6.91
CA THR A 34 7.69 3.21 5.63
C THR A 34 8.34 3.93 4.45
N GLU A 35 8.45 3.22 3.38
CA GLU A 35 8.76 3.70 2.04
C GLU A 35 7.59 3.33 1.14
N ILE A 36 7.05 4.28 0.41
CA ILE A 36 5.95 4.07 -0.52
C ILE A 36 6.49 4.30 -1.93
N LEU A 37 6.54 3.24 -2.73
CA LEU A 37 6.97 3.28 -4.12
C LEU A 37 5.73 3.22 -5.02
N VAL A 38 5.33 4.37 -5.57
CA VAL A 38 4.26 4.43 -6.57
C VAL A 38 4.87 4.13 -7.93
N ILE A 39 4.48 3.02 -8.53
CA ILE A 39 4.96 2.61 -9.84
C ILE A 39 3.87 2.88 -10.87
N ASP A 40 4.01 3.99 -11.56
CA ASP A 40 3.08 4.42 -12.62
C ASP A 40 3.41 3.70 -13.92
N ASP A 41 2.54 2.80 -14.34
CA ASP A 41 2.69 1.93 -15.50
C ASP A 41 2.21 2.61 -16.80
N GLY A 42 2.60 3.86 -16.99
CA GLY A 42 2.27 4.63 -18.18
C GLY A 42 0.82 5.13 -18.20
N SER A 43 0.31 5.63 -17.08
CA SER A 43 -1.03 6.24 -17.02
C SER A 43 -1.14 7.46 -17.92
N PHE A 44 -2.27 7.63 -18.61
CA PHE A 44 -2.58 8.85 -19.41
C PHE A 44 -3.58 9.76 -18.69
N ASP A 45 -4.16 9.33 -17.57
CA ASP A 45 -5.00 10.14 -16.71
C ASP A 45 -4.17 10.93 -15.68
N GLN A 46 -4.79 11.50 -14.66
CA GLN A 46 -4.09 12.30 -13.65
C GLN A 46 -3.37 11.46 -12.58
N SER A 47 -3.34 10.12 -12.67
CA SER A 47 -2.76 9.25 -11.65
C SER A 47 -1.30 9.59 -11.35
N GLY A 48 -0.48 9.75 -12.38
CA GLY A 48 0.93 10.09 -12.24
C GLY A 48 1.12 11.48 -11.62
N CYS A 49 0.35 12.48 -12.05
CA CYS A 49 0.41 13.84 -11.49
C CYS A 49 0.02 13.87 -10.01
N ILE A 50 -1.04 13.13 -9.64
CA ILE A 50 -1.46 13.01 -8.23
C ILE A 50 -0.35 12.36 -7.40
N ALA A 51 0.26 11.29 -7.89
CA ALA A 51 1.36 10.63 -7.19
C ALA A 51 2.54 11.60 -6.95
N GLU A 52 2.89 12.41 -7.95
CA GLU A 52 3.93 13.43 -7.84
C GLU A 52 3.61 14.54 -6.81
N GLU A 53 2.34 14.91 -6.65
CA GLU A 53 1.92 15.83 -5.59
C GLU A 53 2.27 15.27 -4.19
N TYR A 54 1.99 13.97 -3.98
CA TYR A 54 2.32 13.30 -2.71
C TYR A 54 3.83 13.13 -2.52
N ALA A 55 4.59 12.82 -3.56
CA ALA A 55 6.05 12.73 -3.47
C ALA A 55 6.68 14.08 -3.09
N LYS A 56 6.16 15.19 -3.61
CA LYS A 56 6.60 16.54 -3.21
C LYS A 56 6.23 16.88 -1.77
N GLN A 57 5.06 16.45 -1.30
CA GLN A 57 4.61 16.69 0.06
C GLN A 57 5.30 15.80 1.09
N TYR A 58 5.63 14.56 0.71
CA TYR A 58 6.24 13.54 1.59
C TYR A 58 7.54 12.96 0.98
N PRO A 59 8.55 13.79 0.69
CA PRO A 59 9.73 13.38 -0.09
C PRO A 59 10.59 12.30 0.59
N GLN A 60 10.44 12.10 1.91
CA GLN A 60 11.15 11.07 2.68
C GLN A 60 10.40 9.74 2.75
N ILE A 61 9.15 9.70 2.26
CA ILE A 61 8.27 8.54 2.39
C ILE A 61 7.82 8.04 1.02
N VAL A 62 7.42 8.96 0.11
CA VAL A 62 6.84 8.64 -1.19
C VAL A 62 7.83 8.90 -2.30
N GLN A 63 8.02 7.92 -3.15
CA GLN A 63 8.76 8.02 -4.40
C GLN A 63 7.88 7.56 -5.56
N VAL A 64 7.92 8.26 -6.67
CA VAL A 64 7.19 7.91 -7.90
C VAL A 64 8.17 7.44 -8.96
N ILE A 65 7.85 6.36 -9.62
CA ILE A 65 8.59 5.81 -10.74
C ILE A 65 7.62 5.68 -11.93
N HIS A 66 7.86 6.47 -12.97
CA HIS A 66 7.13 6.37 -14.23
C HIS A 66 7.83 5.38 -15.16
N LYS A 67 7.07 4.50 -15.81
CA LYS A 67 7.59 3.54 -16.77
C LYS A 67 6.61 3.34 -17.94
N GLU A 68 7.10 2.81 -19.03
CA GLU A 68 6.23 2.33 -20.10
C GLU A 68 5.34 1.19 -19.61
N ASN A 69 4.11 1.14 -20.12
CA ASN A 69 3.15 0.11 -19.71
C ASN A 69 3.72 -1.29 -19.96
N GLY A 70 3.77 -2.09 -18.94
CA GLY A 70 4.25 -3.47 -18.97
C GLY A 70 3.37 -4.42 -18.15
N GLY A 71 2.25 -3.89 -17.63
CA GLY A 71 1.30 -4.64 -16.81
C GLY A 71 1.66 -4.71 -15.33
N HIS A 72 0.68 -5.10 -14.52
CA HIS A 72 0.74 -5.13 -13.06
C HIS A 72 1.97 -5.87 -12.51
N GLY A 73 2.29 -7.06 -13.03
CA GLY A 73 3.47 -7.80 -12.58
C GLY A 73 4.80 -7.07 -12.81
N SER A 74 4.90 -6.28 -13.89
CA SER A 74 6.10 -5.49 -14.17
C SER A 74 6.33 -4.40 -13.13
N THR A 75 5.26 -3.80 -12.61
CA THR A 75 5.34 -2.77 -11.57
C THR A 75 5.83 -3.37 -10.25
N ILE A 76 5.33 -4.56 -9.90
CA ILE A 76 5.79 -5.28 -8.70
C ILE A 76 7.28 -5.62 -8.81
N ASN A 77 7.74 -6.10 -9.98
CA ASN A 77 9.15 -6.40 -10.21
C ASN A 77 10.04 -5.16 -10.02
N VAL A 78 9.63 -4.01 -10.55
CA VAL A 78 10.36 -2.74 -10.32
C VAL A 78 10.38 -2.42 -8.82
N GLY A 79 9.24 -2.54 -8.15
CA GLY A 79 9.13 -2.30 -6.71
C GLY A 79 10.04 -3.20 -5.88
N VAL A 80 10.11 -4.50 -6.19
CA VAL A 80 11.01 -5.45 -5.51
C VAL A 80 12.49 -5.03 -5.65
N HIS A 81 12.90 -4.57 -6.83
CA HIS A 81 14.28 -4.14 -7.06
C HIS A 81 14.66 -2.85 -6.32
N LEU A 82 13.68 -1.97 -6.11
CA LEU A 82 13.91 -0.67 -5.47
C LEU A 82 13.67 -0.69 -3.95
N ALA A 83 12.99 -1.72 -3.44
CA ALA A 83 12.61 -1.81 -2.04
C ALA A 83 13.80 -1.77 -1.10
N SER A 84 13.74 -0.89 -0.09
CA SER A 84 14.77 -0.74 0.96
C SER A 84 14.28 -1.17 2.35
N GLY A 85 12.99 -1.44 2.51
CA GLY A 85 12.38 -1.87 3.78
C GLY A 85 12.76 -3.29 4.19
N LYS A 86 12.71 -3.56 5.49
CA LYS A 86 12.87 -4.92 6.02
C LYS A 86 11.79 -5.86 5.48
N TYR A 87 10.56 -5.35 5.35
CA TYR A 87 9.40 -6.07 4.82
C TYR A 87 8.93 -5.41 3.53
N PHE A 88 8.21 -6.16 2.73
CA PHE A 88 7.67 -5.75 1.44
C PHE A 88 6.16 -6.06 1.37
N ARG A 89 5.38 -5.13 0.84
CA ARG A 89 3.94 -5.30 0.62
C ARG A 89 3.51 -4.60 -0.67
N VAL A 90 2.53 -5.19 -1.35
CA VAL A 90 1.82 -4.55 -2.46
C VAL A 90 0.46 -4.07 -1.95
N VAL A 91 0.10 -2.85 -2.31
CA VAL A 91 -1.24 -2.28 -2.12
C VAL A 91 -1.64 -1.66 -3.45
N ASP A 92 -2.67 -2.19 -4.09
CA ASP A 92 -3.14 -1.66 -5.37
C ASP A 92 -3.68 -0.23 -5.21
N SER A 93 -3.50 0.61 -6.21
CA SER A 93 -3.82 2.04 -6.13
C SER A 93 -5.32 2.35 -6.01
N ASP A 94 -6.19 1.37 -6.25
CA ASP A 94 -7.64 1.43 -6.02
C ASP A 94 -8.08 0.85 -4.66
N ASP A 95 -7.13 0.31 -3.89
CA ASP A 95 -7.33 -0.15 -2.52
C ASP A 95 -6.97 0.94 -1.49
N SER A 96 -7.33 0.69 -0.24
CA SER A 96 -6.97 1.54 0.91
C SER A 96 -6.77 0.70 2.17
N VAL A 97 -6.06 1.25 3.14
CA VAL A 97 -5.88 0.63 4.45
C VAL A 97 -6.70 1.38 5.50
N ASN A 98 -7.15 0.67 6.54
CA ASN A 98 -7.64 1.34 7.73
C ASN A 98 -6.44 1.92 8.47
N PRO A 99 -6.36 3.25 8.72
CA PRO A 99 -5.15 3.87 9.28
C PRO A 99 -4.78 3.37 10.67
N LEU A 100 -5.77 3.05 11.51
CA LEU A 100 -5.53 2.54 12.87
C LEU A 100 -5.01 1.10 12.84
N ALA A 101 -5.63 0.25 12.01
CA ALA A 101 -5.17 -1.12 11.80
C ALA A 101 -3.77 -1.14 11.15
N TYR A 102 -3.51 -0.25 10.22
CA TYR A 102 -2.21 -0.11 9.58
C TYR A 102 -1.12 0.34 10.57
N GLU A 103 -1.42 1.27 11.46
CA GLU A 103 -0.51 1.66 12.53
C GLU A 103 -0.19 0.49 13.47
N ALA A 104 -1.22 -0.26 13.90
CA ALA A 104 -1.03 -1.44 14.74
C ALA A 104 -0.19 -2.52 14.02
N TYR A 105 -0.42 -2.72 12.73
CA TYR A 105 0.36 -3.61 11.87
C TYR A 105 1.85 -3.20 11.83
N LEU A 106 2.15 -1.92 11.60
CA LEU A 106 3.53 -1.42 11.59
C LEU A 106 4.23 -1.62 12.94
N LYS A 107 3.55 -1.33 14.06
CA LYS A 107 4.05 -1.58 15.40
C LYS A 107 4.37 -3.07 15.61
N LYS A 108 3.52 -3.95 15.11
CA LYS A 108 3.74 -5.40 15.21
C LYS A 108 4.92 -5.85 14.37
N LEU A 109 5.06 -5.36 13.14
CA LEU A 109 6.19 -5.66 12.26
C LEU A 109 7.55 -5.31 12.91
N GLU A 110 7.61 -4.25 13.70
CA GLU A 110 8.84 -3.87 14.39
C GLU A 110 9.25 -4.87 15.47
N GLN A 111 8.29 -5.58 16.06
CA GLN A 111 8.49 -6.53 17.17
C GLN A 111 8.78 -7.95 16.72
N ILE A 112 8.53 -8.27 15.44
CA ILE A 112 8.67 -9.62 14.91
C ILE A 112 9.85 -9.74 13.95
N ASP A 113 10.33 -10.96 13.79
CA ASP A 113 11.32 -11.33 12.79
C ASP A 113 10.84 -12.63 12.13
N CYS A 114 10.26 -12.51 10.94
CA CYS A 114 9.67 -13.63 10.21
C CYS A 114 9.72 -13.35 8.70
N ASP A 115 9.67 -14.42 7.91
CA ASP A 115 9.77 -14.33 6.45
C ASP A 115 8.45 -13.93 5.80
N LEU A 116 7.31 -14.28 6.42
CA LEU A 116 5.99 -14.04 5.87
C LEU A 116 5.01 -13.57 6.95
N VAL A 117 4.30 -12.49 6.65
CA VAL A 117 3.17 -11.99 7.46
C VAL A 117 1.93 -11.96 6.59
N VAL A 118 0.89 -12.63 7.02
CA VAL A 118 -0.42 -12.67 6.35
C VAL A 118 -1.41 -11.85 7.14
N THR A 119 -2.13 -10.95 6.47
CA THR A 119 -3.17 -10.10 7.08
C THR A 119 -4.52 -10.37 6.42
N PRO A 120 -5.62 -10.32 7.17
CA PRO A 120 -6.96 -10.35 6.58
C PRO A 120 -7.21 -9.09 5.74
N PHE A 121 -8.20 -9.14 4.87
CA PHE A 121 -8.66 -7.99 4.09
C PHE A 121 -10.17 -7.99 3.95
N LEU A 122 -10.74 -6.81 3.74
CA LEU A 122 -12.17 -6.62 3.49
C LEU A 122 -12.39 -6.37 2.00
N CYS A 123 -13.32 -7.11 1.41
CA CYS A 123 -13.83 -6.79 0.08
C CYS A 123 -14.99 -5.81 0.23
N VAL A 124 -14.82 -4.61 -0.34
CA VAL A 124 -15.87 -3.59 -0.37
C VAL A 124 -16.48 -3.56 -1.77
N GLN A 125 -17.75 -3.95 -1.90
CA GLN A 125 -18.50 -3.81 -3.13
C GLN A 125 -19.46 -2.62 -3.02
N ALA A 126 -19.30 -1.64 -3.90
CA ALA A 126 -20.29 -0.57 -4.05
C ALA A 126 -21.40 -1.04 -5.00
N ARG A 127 -22.58 -1.36 -4.49
CA ARG A 127 -23.80 -1.58 -5.28
C ARG A 127 -24.86 -0.59 -4.83
N GLY A 128 -25.31 0.27 -5.76
CA GLY A 128 -26.47 1.14 -5.52
C GLY A 128 -26.34 2.11 -4.35
N GLY A 129 -25.13 2.54 -3.98
CA GLY A 129 -24.88 3.47 -2.86
C GLY A 129 -24.71 2.81 -1.50
N GLU A 130 -24.90 1.51 -1.36
CA GLU A 130 -24.57 0.76 -0.15
C GLU A 130 -23.24 0.05 -0.28
N GLN A 131 -22.40 0.18 0.74
CA GLN A 131 -21.14 -0.59 0.86
C GLN A 131 -21.47 -1.94 1.50
N ILE A 132 -21.28 -3.02 0.74
CA ILE A 132 -21.35 -4.37 1.27
C ILE A 132 -19.94 -4.77 1.68
N LEU A 133 -19.73 -4.87 3.00
CA LEU A 133 -18.48 -5.35 3.57
C LEU A 133 -18.51 -6.88 3.62
N GLN A 134 -17.59 -7.54 2.91
CA GLN A 134 -17.33 -8.97 3.06
C GLN A 134 -15.94 -9.13 3.66
N GLU A 135 -15.91 -9.57 4.90
CA GLU A 135 -14.67 -9.98 5.54
C GLU A 135 -14.22 -11.33 4.97
N ARG A 136 -13.01 -11.39 4.45
CA ARG A 136 -12.38 -12.64 4.06
C ARG A 136 -11.29 -12.98 5.06
N GLU A 137 -11.58 -13.95 5.91
CA GLU A 137 -10.57 -14.56 6.77
C GLU A 137 -9.61 -15.40 5.92
N VAL A 138 -8.32 -15.26 6.17
CA VAL A 138 -7.32 -16.16 5.60
C VAL A 138 -7.25 -17.40 6.48
N GLU A 139 -7.68 -18.54 5.96
CA GLU A 139 -7.56 -19.80 6.68
C GLU A 139 -6.09 -20.08 7.04
N GLY A 140 -5.83 -20.41 8.31
CA GLY A 140 -4.48 -20.68 8.81
C GLY A 140 -3.71 -19.45 9.29
N SER A 141 -4.33 -18.26 9.36
CA SER A 141 -3.72 -17.09 9.97
C SER A 141 -3.43 -17.34 11.44
N ASN A 142 -2.17 -17.22 11.82
CA ASN A 142 -1.72 -17.42 13.18
C ASN A 142 -2.41 -16.40 14.10
N THR A 143 -2.79 -16.79 15.30
CA THR A 143 -3.55 -16.03 16.31
C THR A 143 -3.02 -14.61 16.58
N LEU A 144 -1.77 -14.34 16.21
CA LEU A 144 -1.10 -13.04 16.36
C LEU A 144 -1.72 -11.89 15.53
N LEU A 145 -2.55 -12.19 14.52
CA LEU A 145 -3.14 -11.17 13.64
C LEU A 145 -4.61 -10.86 13.98
N LYS A 146 -5.26 -11.66 14.83
CA LYS A 146 -6.65 -11.39 15.27
C LYS A 146 -6.78 -10.13 16.14
N GLU A 147 -5.68 -9.64 16.70
CA GLU A 147 -5.65 -8.42 17.53
C GLU A 147 -5.43 -7.14 16.72
N VAL A 148 -5.24 -7.23 15.40
CA VAL A 148 -4.88 -6.09 14.53
C VAL A 148 -6.04 -5.67 13.61
N VAL A 149 -7.18 -6.34 13.71
CA VAL A 149 -8.39 -6.01 12.92
C VAL A 149 -9.32 -5.11 13.72
#